data_6b7820d005843fc9d0ef73c44d29ed93
#
_entry.id   6b7820d005843fc9d0ef73c44d29ed93
#
_cell.length_a   1.000
_cell.length_b   1.000
_cell.length_c   1.000
_cell.angle_alpha   90.00
_cell.angle_beta   90.00
_cell.angle_gamma   90.00
#
_symmetry.space_group_name_H-M   'P 1'
#
loop_
_entity.id
_entity.type
_entity.pdbx_description
1 polymer ?
#
loop_
_entity_poly.entity_id
_entity_poly.type
_entity_poly.pdbx_seq_one_letter_code
_entity_poly.pdbx_strand_id
1 'polypeptide(L)'
;MSLKEKLVSSFLAFELDADINSPVHDIRSKSIKEFEKIGFPDRKNEFWKYTPIKKVLSEELTVFKKKRHLIDFEKVKDFFIGGIESYKIILIDGTYDPLWSNTTHKGVDICILSSVLENDKYSNIISRYYNKLIDTNESFSLLNSSFSKEGAYIHIPKNVELDKPIEIIHINSGGESSLMLQPRNLIILEEGSKAQIIESHYSLQEKNTDLSNSKNNHIDPLTNTLTEIYVEENANLDYYKIQNDLDSTSIIDNTYIDQKKDSVASCHTFSFGGNIVRNNLNFYQNGKNINSVLKGITILGSNQHTDHHTLVHHAS
;
A
#
# COMPACT_ATOMS: atom_id res chain seq x y z
N MET A 1 10.76 -3.23 -26.03
CA MET A 1 10.75 -2.12 -25.04
C MET A 1 10.66 -2.78 -23.66
N SER A 2 11.60 -2.51 -22.78
CA SER A 2 11.59 -3.07 -21.42
C SER A 2 10.41 -2.52 -20.61
N LEU A 3 10.03 -3.21 -19.52
CA LEU A 3 8.97 -2.71 -18.61
C LEU A 3 9.28 -1.30 -18.10
N LYS A 4 10.54 -1.01 -17.75
CA LYS A 4 10.99 0.32 -17.33
C LYS A 4 10.67 1.39 -18.38
N GLU A 5 11.11 1.17 -19.64
CA GLU A 5 10.86 2.10 -20.74
C GLU A 5 9.37 2.29 -21.02
N LYS A 6 8.59 1.19 -20.92
CA LYS A 6 7.13 1.24 -21.07
C LYS A 6 6.48 2.11 -20.00
N LEU A 7 6.85 1.93 -18.72
CA LEU A 7 6.29 2.73 -17.62
C LEU A 7 6.66 4.21 -17.75
N VAL A 8 7.93 4.53 -18.02
CA VAL A 8 8.39 5.91 -18.23
C VAL A 8 7.64 6.56 -19.39
N SER A 9 7.53 5.90 -20.55
CA SER A 9 6.83 6.45 -21.72
C SER A 9 5.31 6.61 -21.50
N SER A 10 4.71 5.80 -20.62
CA SER A 10 3.28 5.88 -20.32
C SER A 10 2.92 6.95 -19.28
N PHE A 11 3.91 7.54 -18.62
CA PHE A 11 3.68 8.47 -17.51
C PHE A 11 2.85 9.70 -17.92
N LEU A 12 3.11 10.31 -19.06
CA LEU A 12 2.36 11.47 -19.51
C LEU A 12 0.87 11.15 -19.72
N ALA A 13 0.56 10.00 -20.30
CA ALA A 13 -0.82 9.55 -20.47
C ALA A 13 -1.50 9.30 -19.12
N PHE A 14 -0.76 8.75 -18.16
CA PHE A 14 -1.25 8.56 -16.80
C PHE A 14 -1.54 9.90 -16.11
N GLU A 15 -0.66 10.89 -16.20
CA GLU A 15 -0.84 12.22 -15.59
C GLU A 15 -2.05 12.96 -16.16
N LEU A 16 -2.29 12.85 -17.48
CA LEU A 16 -3.47 13.45 -18.12
C LEU A 16 -4.77 12.83 -17.61
N ASP A 17 -4.78 11.53 -17.32
CA ASP A 17 -5.93 10.82 -16.76
C ASP A 17 -6.07 11.06 -15.24
N ALA A 18 -4.98 11.41 -14.56
CA ALA A 18 -4.93 11.61 -13.11
C ALA A 18 -5.09 13.07 -12.66
N ASP A 19 -5.41 13.99 -13.56
CA ASP A 19 -5.40 15.45 -13.38
C ASP A 19 -3.99 16.05 -13.20
N ILE A 20 -3.47 16.62 -14.27
CA ILE A 20 -2.17 17.30 -14.32
C ILE A 20 -2.07 18.52 -13.37
N ASN A 21 -3.20 19.09 -12.94
CA ASN A 21 -3.25 20.20 -11.99
C ASN A 21 -3.21 19.74 -10.52
N SER A 22 -3.16 18.44 -10.29
CA SER A 22 -3.08 17.88 -8.94
C SER A 22 -1.90 18.48 -8.16
N PRO A 23 -2.06 18.82 -6.87
CA PRO A 23 -0.98 19.33 -6.02
C PRO A 23 0.21 18.37 -5.89
N VAL A 24 0.04 17.11 -6.28
CA VAL A 24 1.11 16.10 -6.26
C VAL A 24 1.78 15.88 -7.61
N HIS A 25 1.42 16.65 -8.64
CA HIS A 25 2.03 16.55 -9.98
C HIS A 25 3.57 16.65 -9.96
N ASP A 26 4.10 17.63 -9.24
CA ASP A 26 5.56 17.80 -9.10
C ASP A 26 6.24 16.59 -8.44
N ILE A 27 5.56 15.98 -7.46
CA ILE A 27 6.04 14.78 -6.79
C ILE A 27 6.09 13.62 -7.77
N ARG A 28 5.02 13.39 -8.52
CA ARG A 28 4.93 12.35 -9.56
C ARG A 28 6.01 12.52 -10.62
N SER A 29 6.13 13.75 -11.16
CA SER A 29 7.12 14.09 -12.20
C SER A 29 8.56 13.92 -11.74
N LYS A 30 8.88 14.24 -10.48
CA LYS A 30 10.21 13.99 -9.90
C LYS A 30 10.46 12.49 -9.73
N SER A 31 9.48 11.77 -9.17
CA SER A 31 9.62 10.37 -8.86
C SER A 31 9.84 9.52 -10.11
N ILE A 32 9.12 9.78 -11.22
CA ILE A 32 9.32 9.01 -12.46
C ILE A 32 10.70 9.27 -13.07
N LYS A 33 11.21 10.51 -12.99
CA LYS A 33 12.56 10.85 -13.45
C LYS A 33 13.65 10.14 -12.65
N GLU A 34 13.48 10.05 -11.32
CA GLU A 34 14.42 9.30 -10.47
C GLU A 34 14.31 7.79 -10.75
N PHE A 35 13.09 7.25 -10.91
CA PHE A 35 12.91 5.86 -11.32
C PHE A 35 13.54 5.57 -12.69
N GLU A 36 13.45 6.50 -13.65
CA GLU A 36 14.11 6.37 -14.94
C GLU A 36 15.63 6.22 -14.81
N LYS A 37 16.25 6.90 -13.85
CA LYS A 37 17.70 6.79 -13.58
C LYS A 37 18.05 5.44 -12.96
N ILE A 38 17.38 5.07 -11.86
CA ILE A 38 17.77 3.89 -11.09
C ILE A 38 17.22 2.57 -11.65
N GLY A 39 16.02 2.57 -12.25
CA GLY A 39 15.34 1.38 -12.78
C GLY A 39 14.87 0.42 -11.69
N PHE A 40 14.54 -0.82 -12.09
CA PHE A 40 14.21 -1.89 -11.17
C PHE A 40 15.46 -2.47 -10.50
N PRO A 41 15.36 -2.94 -9.24
CA PRO A 41 16.48 -3.54 -8.56
C PRO A 41 16.87 -4.87 -9.20
N ASP A 42 18.14 -5.22 -9.09
CA ASP A 42 18.67 -6.51 -9.50
C ASP A 42 19.37 -7.22 -8.32
N ARG A 43 19.92 -8.40 -8.56
CA ARG A 43 20.60 -9.19 -7.52
C ARG A 43 21.91 -8.56 -7.02
N LYS A 44 22.42 -7.51 -7.66
CA LYS A 44 23.60 -6.77 -7.20
C LYS A 44 23.22 -5.74 -6.14
N ASN A 45 21.94 -5.36 -6.10
CA ASN A 45 21.42 -4.52 -5.03
C ASN A 45 21.33 -5.36 -3.76
N GLU A 46 22.09 -4.99 -2.73
CA GLU A 46 22.19 -5.75 -1.47
C GLU A 46 20.81 -5.95 -0.80
N PHE A 47 19.96 -4.94 -0.85
CA PHE A 47 18.59 -4.99 -0.27
C PHE A 47 17.64 -5.94 -1.01
N TRP A 48 17.95 -6.27 -2.29
CA TRP A 48 17.12 -7.11 -3.15
C TRP A 48 17.75 -8.45 -3.50
N LYS A 49 18.93 -8.74 -2.96
CA LYS A 49 19.72 -9.92 -3.27
C LYS A 49 18.97 -11.24 -3.15
N TYR A 50 18.10 -11.34 -2.15
CA TYR A 50 17.36 -12.56 -1.83
C TYR A 50 15.94 -12.58 -2.39
N THR A 51 15.42 -11.46 -2.89
CA THR A 51 14.09 -11.38 -3.50
C THR A 51 14.18 -11.57 -5.02
N PRO A 52 13.62 -12.65 -5.59
CA PRO A 52 13.73 -12.94 -7.02
C PRO A 52 12.76 -12.10 -7.88
N ILE A 53 12.77 -10.77 -7.71
CA ILE A 53 11.80 -9.84 -8.28
C ILE A 53 11.65 -9.93 -9.82
N LYS A 54 12.72 -10.30 -10.53
CA LYS A 54 12.67 -10.47 -11.99
C LYS A 54 11.63 -11.49 -12.46
N LYS A 55 11.22 -12.43 -11.59
CA LYS A 55 10.20 -13.43 -11.94
C LYS A 55 8.81 -12.82 -12.12
N VAL A 56 8.53 -11.68 -11.48
CA VAL A 56 7.22 -11.01 -11.52
C VAL A 56 7.21 -9.76 -12.38
N LEU A 57 8.37 -9.25 -12.80
CA LEU A 57 8.49 -8.11 -13.69
C LEU A 57 8.34 -8.56 -15.15
N SER A 58 7.13 -8.48 -15.67
CA SER A 58 6.82 -8.77 -17.07
C SER A 58 6.66 -7.48 -17.87
N GLU A 59 7.12 -7.49 -19.13
CA GLU A 59 6.93 -6.36 -20.07
C GLU A 59 5.45 -6.08 -20.37
N GLU A 60 4.56 -7.03 -20.07
CA GLU A 60 3.12 -6.86 -20.24
C GLU A 60 2.46 -6.14 -19.07
N LEU A 61 3.11 -6.00 -17.91
CA LEU A 61 2.57 -5.25 -16.79
C LEU A 61 2.20 -3.81 -17.18
N THR A 62 1.06 -3.33 -16.68
CA THR A 62 0.54 -1.99 -16.95
C THR A 62 -0.08 -1.39 -15.69
N VAL A 63 0.02 -0.06 -15.56
CA VAL A 63 -0.66 0.70 -14.51
C VAL A 63 -2.08 1.14 -14.94
N PHE A 64 -2.44 0.92 -16.20
CA PHE A 64 -3.75 1.29 -16.74
C PHE A 64 -4.75 0.16 -16.56
N LYS A 65 -5.78 0.43 -15.78
CA LYS A 65 -6.93 -0.46 -15.61
C LYS A 65 -7.85 -0.34 -16.81
N LYS A 66 -8.22 -1.47 -17.40
CA LYS A 66 -9.09 -1.50 -18.60
C LYS A 66 -10.57 -1.40 -18.24
N LYS A 67 -11.00 -2.03 -17.15
CA LYS A 67 -12.42 -2.07 -16.74
C LYS A 67 -12.53 -2.12 -15.21
N ARG A 68 -13.64 -1.57 -14.69
CA ARG A 68 -14.03 -1.80 -13.30
C ARG A 68 -14.72 -3.16 -13.22
N HIS A 69 -14.21 -4.06 -12.40
CA HIS A 69 -14.88 -5.33 -12.11
C HIS A 69 -15.90 -5.10 -11.00
N LEU A 70 -17.16 -5.43 -11.29
CA LEU A 70 -18.20 -5.51 -10.27
C LEU A 70 -18.08 -6.89 -9.62
N ILE A 71 -17.87 -6.91 -8.33
CA ILE A 71 -17.74 -8.12 -7.54
C ILE A 71 -19.01 -8.26 -6.70
N ASP A 72 -19.47 -9.48 -6.50
CA ASP A 72 -20.59 -9.77 -5.63
C ASP A 72 -20.16 -9.66 -4.16
N PHE A 73 -20.99 -9.06 -3.33
CA PHE A 73 -20.76 -8.95 -1.89
C PHE A 73 -20.51 -10.31 -1.22
N GLU A 74 -21.22 -11.34 -1.63
CA GLU A 74 -21.07 -12.69 -1.13
C GLU A 74 -19.64 -13.25 -1.28
N LYS A 75 -18.88 -12.74 -2.24
CA LYS A 75 -17.47 -13.12 -2.45
C LYS A 75 -16.50 -12.33 -1.56
N VAL A 76 -16.92 -11.19 -1.05
CA VAL A 76 -16.07 -10.24 -0.32
C VAL A 76 -16.28 -10.32 1.18
N LYS A 77 -17.49 -10.67 1.61
CA LYS A 77 -17.85 -10.72 3.06
C LYS A 77 -16.91 -11.60 3.89
N ASP A 78 -16.35 -12.66 3.28
CA ASP A 78 -15.47 -13.59 3.96
C ASP A 78 -14.08 -13.01 4.25
N PHE A 79 -13.75 -11.86 3.65
CA PHE A 79 -12.52 -11.10 3.92
C PHE A 79 -12.67 -10.14 5.10
N PHE A 80 -13.89 -9.92 5.57
CA PHE A 80 -14.12 -9.09 6.74
C PHE A 80 -13.81 -9.88 8.01
N ILE A 81 -13.13 -9.23 8.95
CA ILE A 81 -12.83 -9.88 10.23
C ILE A 81 -14.12 -10.04 11.01
N GLY A 82 -14.56 -11.29 11.18
CA GLY A 82 -15.79 -11.61 11.89
C GLY A 82 -15.73 -11.23 13.37
N GLY A 83 -16.86 -10.71 13.91
CA GLY A 83 -16.99 -10.37 15.32
C GLY A 83 -16.38 -9.03 15.75
N ILE A 84 -15.82 -8.26 14.81
CA ILE A 84 -15.27 -6.93 15.07
C ILE A 84 -16.09 -5.90 14.30
N GLU A 85 -16.60 -4.89 15.00
CA GLU A 85 -17.12 -3.69 14.36
C GLU A 85 -15.96 -2.75 14.03
N SER A 86 -15.91 -2.25 12.80
CA SER A 86 -14.80 -1.41 12.30
C SER A 86 -15.29 -0.34 11.33
N TYR A 87 -14.49 0.70 11.17
CA TYR A 87 -14.56 1.59 10.00
C TYR A 87 -13.85 0.91 8.84
N LYS A 88 -14.40 0.97 7.61
CA LYS A 88 -13.85 0.23 6.48
C LYS A 88 -13.59 1.12 5.27
N ILE A 89 -12.38 1.02 4.73
CA ILE A 89 -12.02 1.50 3.40
C ILE A 89 -11.75 0.28 2.53
N ILE A 90 -12.56 0.06 1.51
CA ILE A 90 -12.45 -1.09 0.62
C ILE A 90 -11.96 -0.64 -0.74
N LEU A 91 -10.91 -1.25 -1.22
CA LEU A 91 -10.27 -0.98 -2.50
C LEU A 91 -10.27 -2.27 -3.33
N ILE A 92 -10.96 -2.25 -4.48
CA ILE A 92 -11.02 -3.37 -5.41
C ILE A 92 -10.16 -3.03 -6.63
N ASP A 93 -9.14 -3.84 -6.89
CA ASP A 93 -8.12 -3.55 -7.91
C ASP A 93 -7.63 -2.10 -7.83
N GLY A 94 -7.32 -1.64 -6.61
CA GLY A 94 -6.85 -0.29 -6.34
C GLY A 94 -7.89 0.81 -6.54
N THR A 95 -9.18 0.51 -6.68
CA THR A 95 -10.25 1.49 -6.81
C THR A 95 -11.20 1.40 -5.60
N TYR A 96 -11.52 2.56 -5.02
CA TYR A 96 -12.43 2.65 -3.88
C TYR A 96 -13.83 2.13 -4.20
N ASP A 97 -14.37 1.33 -3.29
CA ASP A 97 -15.75 0.88 -3.34
C ASP A 97 -16.60 1.53 -2.24
N PRO A 98 -17.46 2.52 -2.58
CA PRO A 98 -18.28 3.23 -1.59
C PRO A 98 -19.44 2.40 -1.05
N LEU A 99 -19.85 1.33 -1.73
CA LEU A 99 -21.01 0.53 -1.32
C LEU A 99 -20.71 -0.32 -0.08
N TRP A 100 -19.45 -0.77 0.04
CA TRP A 100 -19.06 -1.66 1.12
C TRP A 100 -18.13 -1.00 2.14
N SER A 101 -17.75 0.24 1.87
CA SER A 101 -16.97 1.05 2.79
C SER A 101 -17.89 1.72 3.83
N ASN A 102 -17.37 1.86 5.05
CA ASN A 102 -18.00 2.59 6.14
C ASN A 102 -16.96 3.48 6.80
N THR A 103 -16.91 4.73 6.39
CA THR A 103 -15.87 5.68 6.81
C THR A 103 -16.40 6.82 7.69
N THR A 104 -17.69 6.78 8.06
CA THR A 104 -18.33 7.90 8.77
C THR A 104 -17.97 7.92 10.23
N HIS A 105 -17.14 8.87 10.63
CA HIS A 105 -16.82 9.20 12.01
C HIS A 105 -16.90 10.72 12.24
N LYS A 106 -17.45 11.14 13.36
CA LYS A 106 -17.53 12.56 13.69
C LYS A 106 -16.20 13.04 14.26
N GLY A 107 -15.52 13.94 13.54
CA GLY A 107 -14.28 14.56 14.01
C GLY A 107 -12.99 13.78 13.72
N VAL A 108 -13.06 12.70 12.92
CA VAL A 108 -11.90 11.98 12.40
C VAL A 108 -12.06 11.88 10.90
N ASP A 109 -11.00 12.16 10.14
CA ASP A 109 -11.03 11.98 8.71
C ASP A 109 -10.62 10.54 8.37
N ILE A 110 -11.57 9.76 7.86
CA ILE A 110 -11.39 8.40 7.32
C ILE A 110 -11.97 8.44 5.91
N CYS A 111 -11.14 8.54 4.89
CA CYS A 111 -11.60 8.69 3.52
C CYS A 111 -10.58 8.18 2.50
N ILE A 112 -10.90 8.29 1.23
CA ILE A 112 -9.96 7.98 0.14
C ILE A 112 -8.96 9.11 -0.07
N LEU A 113 -7.74 8.73 -0.43
CA LEU A 113 -6.65 9.69 -0.61
C LEU A 113 -6.93 10.67 -1.76
N SER A 114 -7.53 10.23 -2.87
CA SER A 114 -7.86 11.10 -4.00
C SER A 114 -8.74 12.28 -3.59
N SER A 115 -9.75 12.06 -2.74
CA SER A 115 -10.62 13.15 -2.26
C SER A 115 -9.87 14.21 -1.42
N VAL A 116 -8.77 13.84 -0.81
CA VAL A 116 -7.91 14.74 -0.05
C VAL A 116 -6.95 15.49 -0.97
N LEU A 117 -6.40 14.81 -1.97
CA LEU A 117 -5.50 15.41 -2.95
C LEU A 117 -6.19 16.46 -3.85
N GLU A 118 -7.49 16.30 -4.09
CA GLU A 118 -8.32 17.19 -4.91
C GLU A 118 -8.97 18.33 -4.12
N ASN A 119 -8.73 18.41 -2.80
CA ASN A 119 -9.42 19.37 -1.93
C ASN A 119 -8.44 20.32 -1.24
N ASP A 120 -8.52 21.61 -1.58
CA ASP A 120 -7.67 22.67 -1.05
C ASP A 120 -7.63 22.75 0.48
N LYS A 121 -8.67 22.33 1.17
CA LYS A 121 -8.72 22.24 2.64
C LYS A 121 -7.53 21.45 3.20
N TYR A 122 -7.05 20.45 2.48
CA TYR A 122 -5.97 19.56 2.92
C TYR A 122 -4.58 19.96 2.40
N SER A 123 -4.45 21.03 1.63
CA SER A 123 -3.18 21.43 1.00
C SER A 123 -2.02 21.52 2.00
N ASN A 124 -2.24 22.09 3.19
CA ASN A 124 -1.23 22.19 4.24
C ASN A 124 -0.82 20.80 4.77
N ILE A 125 -1.77 19.90 4.94
CA ILE A 125 -1.51 18.52 5.42
C ILE A 125 -0.73 17.76 4.36
N ILE A 126 -1.17 17.80 3.11
CA ILE A 126 -0.46 17.15 2.01
C ILE A 126 0.96 17.69 1.85
N SER A 127 1.14 19.00 1.89
CA SER A 127 2.50 19.60 1.79
C SER A 127 3.42 19.18 2.92
N ARG A 128 2.88 18.94 4.12
CA ARG A 128 3.63 18.55 5.32
C ARG A 128 3.96 17.07 5.38
N TYR A 129 3.04 16.18 5.00
CA TYR A 129 3.12 14.77 5.29
C TYR A 129 3.25 13.86 4.05
N TYR A 130 2.64 14.23 2.91
CA TYR A 130 2.62 13.35 1.76
C TYR A 130 4.00 13.27 1.08
N ASN A 131 4.46 12.05 0.85
CA ASN A 131 5.74 11.75 0.18
C ASN A 131 6.99 12.28 0.91
N LYS A 132 6.96 12.32 2.26
CA LYS A 132 8.08 12.85 3.06
C LYS A 132 8.98 11.78 3.66
N LEU A 133 8.48 10.56 3.82
CA LEU A 133 9.22 9.48 4.45
C LEU A 133 9.89 8.53 3.46
N ILE A 134 9.54 8.60 2.18
CA ILE A 134 10.01 7.65 1.18
C ILE A 134 11.52 7.69 0.99
N ASP A 135 12.12 6.53 0.77
CA ASP A 135 13.48 6.43 0.26
C ASP A 135 13.49 6.64 -1.26
N THR A 136 14.13 7.72 -1.70
CA THR A 136 14.27 8.05 -3.13
C THR A 136 15.25 7.13 -3.88
N ASN A 137 15.92 6.21 -3.20
CA ASN A 137 16.73 5.16 -3.81
C ASN A 137 15.98 3.83 -3.92
N GLU A 138 14.71 3.77 -3.45
CA GLU A 138 13.87 2.59 -3.53
C GLU A 138 12.92 2.68 -4.74
N SER A 139 13.14 1.79 -5.70
CA SER A 139 12.48 1.81 -7.02
C SER A 139 10.95 1.71 -6.96
N PHE A 140 10.42 0.88 -6.06
CA PHE A 140 8.99 0.65 -5.96
C PHE A 140 8.28 1.81 -5.23
N SER A 141 8.95 2.46 -4.28
CA SER A 141 8.44 3.71 -3.68
C SER A 141 8.37 4.85 -4.70
N LEU A 142 9.37 4.96 -5.58
CA LEU A 142 9.33 5.92 -6.68
C LEU A 142 8.21 5.62 -7.67
N LEU A 143 8.00 4.35 -8.03
CA LEU A 143 6.89 3.96 -8.91
C LEU A 143 5.53 4.25 -8.26
N ASN A 144 5.36 3.92 -6.98
CA ASN A 144 4.14 4.25 -6.27
C ASN A 144 3.92 5.77 -6.24
N SER A 145 4.94 6.55 -5.92
CA SER A 145 4.85 8.02 -5.93
C SER A 145 4.53 8.58 -7.32
N SER A 146 4.89 7.88 -8.40
CA SER A 146 4.61 8.30 -9.78
C SER A 146 3.19 7.96 -10.23
N PHE A 147 2.66 6.80 -9.83
CA PHE A 147 1.45 6.21 -10.43
C PHE A 147 0.29 6.01 -9.44
N SER A 148 0.43 6.38 -8.17
CA SER A 148 -0.68 6.22 -7.24
C SER A 148 -1.79 7.24 -7.52
N LYS A 149 -3.05 6.75 -7.47
CA LYS A 149 -4.28 7.56 -7.56
C LYS A 149 -5.10 7.43 -6.30
N GLU A 150 -5.19 6.22 -5.77
CA GLU A 150 -6.11 5.83 -4.72
C GLU A 150 -5.39 5.19 -3.54
N GLY A 151 -6.07 5.21 -2.42
CA GLY A 151 -5.67 4.59 -1.18
C GLY A 151 -6.40 5.19 0.00
N ALA A 152 -5.95 4.89 1.21
CA ALA A 152 -6.56 5.40 2.42
C ALA A 152 -5.90 6.71 2.88
N TYR A 153 -6.73 7.65 3.31
CA TYR A 153 -6.33 8.78 4.13
C TYR A 153 -7.01 8.67 5.49
N ILE A 154 -6.19 8.66 6.55
CA ILE A 154 -6.65 8.56 7.93
C ILE A 154 -5.97 9.66 8.73
N HIS A 155 -6.76 10.53 9.37
CA HIS A 155 -6.23 11.58 10.23
C HIS A 155 -6.99 11.59 11.56
N ILE A 156 -6.28 11.20 12.61
CA ILE A 156 -6.80 11.14 13.97
C ILE A 156 -6.35 12.41 14.69
N PRO A 157 -7.26 13.30 15.05
CA PRO A 157 -6.94 14.56 15.72
C PRO A 157 -6.36 14.35 17.13
N LYS A 158 -5.76 15.41 17.65
CA LYS A 158 -5.14 15.46 18.98
C LYS A 158 -6.06 14.96 20.08
N ASN A 159 -5.53 14.07 20.93
CA ASN A 159 -6.20 13.46 22.08
C ASN A 159 -7.47 12.65 21.74
N VAL A 160 -7.68 12.27 20.49
CA VAL A 160 -8.77 11.38 20.11
C VAL A 160 -8.31 9.92 20.23
N GLU A 161 -9.11 9.13 20.93
CA GLU A 161 -8.97 7.67 20.99
C GLU A 161 -10.14 7.05 20.22
N LEU A 162 -9.83 6.28 19.17
CA LEU A 162 -10.87 5.62 18.37
C LEU A 162 -11.50 4.46 19.15
N ASP A 163 -12.81 4.40 19.10
CA ASP A 163 -13.63 3.35 19.73
C ASP A 163 -13.59 2.01 18.97
N LYS A 164 -13.28 2.06 17.68
CA LYS A 164 -13.25 0.90 16.78
C LYS A 164 -12.01 0.94 15.89
N PRO A 165 -11.48 -0.21 15.47
CA PRO A 165 -10.41 -0.24 14.50
C PRO A 165 -10.85 0.27 13.13
N ILE A 166 -9.86 0.70 12.33
CA ILE A 166 -10.04 1.03 10.92
C ILE A 166 -9.46 -0.12 10.09
N GLU A 167 -10.26 -0.71 9.21
CA GLU A 167 -9.81 -1.69 8.24
C GLU A 167 -9.59 -1.03 6.87
N ILE A 168 -8.39 -1.21 6.30
CA ILE A 168 -8.07 -0.90 4.90
C ILE A 168 -7.98 -2.25 4.20
N ILE A 169 -8.92 -2.54 3.30
CA ILE A 169 -9.04 -3.86 2.68
C ILE A 169 -8.76 -3.72 1.18
N HIS A 170 -7.66 -4.31 0.75
CA HIS A 170 -7.28 -4.40 -0.66
C HIS A 170 -7.71 -5.75 -1.21
N ILE A 171 -8.51 -5.75 -2.27
CA ILE A 171 -9.02 -6.95 -2.92
C ILE A 171 -8.56 -6.96 -4.37
N ASN A 172 -7.79 -7.97 -4.72
CA ASN A 172 -7.48 -8.27 -6.11
C ASN A 172 -8.60 -9.15 -6.67
N SER A 173 -9.30 -8.66 -7.68
CA SER A 173 -10.46 -9.35 -8.26
C SER A 173 -10.09 -10.55 -9.13
N GLY A 174 -8.84 -10.67 -9.57
CA GLY A 174 -8.40 -11.65 -10.54
C GLY A 174 -8.90 -11.39 -11.98
N GLY A 175 -9.72 -10.36 -12.19
CA GLY A 175 -10.37 -10.08 -13.47
C GLY A 175 -9.48 -9.45 -14.53
N GLU A 176 -8.35 -8.88 -14.18
CA GLU A 176 -7.35 -8.36 -15.12
C GLU A 176 -5.96 -8.93 -14.80
N SER A 177 -5.48 -9.77 -15.70
CA SER A 177 -4.06 -10.16 -15.70
C SER A 177 -3.18 -8.96 -16.07
N SER A 178 -1.93 -9.00 -15.67
CA SER A 178 -0.91 -7.99 -15.97
C SER A 178 -1.12 -6.58 -15.37
N LEU A 179 -2.00 -6.42 -14.39
CA LEU A 179 -2.19 -5.15 -13.73
C LEU A 179 -1.13 -4.93 -12.63
N MET A 180 -0.50 -3.75 -12.65
CA MET A 180 0.40 -3.27 -11.60
C MET A 180 -0.33 -2.23 -10.77
N LEU A 181 -0.85 -2.64 -9.62
CA LEU A 181 -1.57 -1.77 -8.70
C LEU A 181 -0.60 -0.92 -7.88
N GLN A 182 -0.97 0.33 -7.61
CA GLN A 182 -0.16 1.31 -6.87
C GLN A 182 -0.97 1.98 -5.75
N PRO A 183 -1.57 1.22 -4.80
CA PRO A 183 -2.31 1.84 -3.71
C PRO A 183 -1.35 2.59 -2.79
N ARG A 184 -1.84 3.73 -2.25
CA ARG A 184 -1.06 4.56 -1.35
C ARG A 184 -1.87 5.02 -0.16
N ASN A 185 -1.33 4.82 1.05
CA ASN A 185 -1.98 5.24 2.27
C ASN A 185 -1.18 6.36 2.96
N LEU A 186 -1.91 7.31 3.54
CA LEU A 186 -1.38 8.36 4.40
C LEU A 186 -2.13 8.33 5.73
N ILE A 187 -1.42 8.05 6.82
CA ILE A 187 -1.98 7.87 8.15
C ILE A 187 -1.30 8.84 9.10
N ILE A 188 -2.08 9.67 9.78
CA ILE A 188 -1.58 10.69 10.71
C ILE A 188 -2.29 10.53 12.04
N LEU A 189 -1.53 10.25 13.08
CA LEU A 189 -1.97 10.24 14.47
C LEU A 189 -1.39 11.49 15.13
N GLU A 190 -2.22 12.48 15.43
CA GLU A 190 -1.78 13.67 16.14
C GLU A 190 -1.47 13.39 17.62
N GLU A 191 -0.88 14.36 18.29
CA GLU A 191 -0.42 14.26 19.69
C GLU A 191 -1.48 13.65 20.61
N GLY A 192 -1.08 12.62 21.35
CA GLY A 192 -1.92 11.97 22.37
C GLY A 192 -3.08 11.13 21.80
N SER A 193 -3.17 10.97 20.48
CA SER A 193 -4.22 10.15 19.85
C SER A 193 -3.92 8.66 19.90
N LYS A 194 -4.97 7.83 19.78
CA LYS A 194 -4.84 6.37 19.76
C LYS A 194 -5.71 5.76 18.68
N ALA A 195 -5.17 4.83 17.93
CA ALA A 195 -5.88 4.09 16.90
C ALA A 195 -5.35 2.67 16.71
N GLN A 196 -6.25 1.79 16.29
CA GLN A 196 -5.93 0.46 15.76
C GLN A 196 -6.27 0.46 14.26
N ILE A 197 -5.32 0.06 13.44
CA ILE A 197 -5.48 0.01 11.99
C ILE A 197 -5.10 -1.38 11.50
N ILE A 198 -5.96 -1.95 10.66
CA ILE A 198 -5.76 -3.26 10.05
C ILE A 198 -5.72 -3.06 8.54
N GLU A 199 -4.56 -3.24 7.95
CA GLU A 199 -4.41 -3.26 6.49
C GLU A 199 -4.31 -4.70 6.01
N SER A 200 -5.20 -5.07 5.09
CA SER A 200 -5.28 -6.44 4.61
C SER A 200 -5.31 -6.53 3.08
N HIS A 201 -4.64 -7.56 2.56
CA HIS A 201 -4.57 -7.87 1.14
C HIS A 201 -5.13 -9.26 0.89
N TYR A 202 -6.09 -9.35 -0.04
CA TYR A 202 -6.76 -10.57 -0.43
C TYR A 202 -6.89 -10.66 -1.95
N SER A 203 -6.96 -11.87 -2.46
CA SER A 203 -7.24 -12.16 -3.86
C SER A 203 -8.46 -13.06 -3.98
N LEU A 204 -9.36 -12.73 -4.91
CA LEU A 204 -10.49 -13.58 -5.24
C LEU A 204 -10.04 -14.72 -6.16
N GLN A 205 -10.49 -15.93 -5.85
CA GLN A 205 -10.31 -17.06 -6.75
C GLN A 205 -11.37 -17.02 -7.85
N GLU A 206 -10.97 -16.95 -9.11
CA GLU A 206 -11.91 -17.19 -10.22
C GLU A 206 -12.37 -18.65 -10.19
N LYS A 207 -13.69 -18.86 -10.10
CA LYS A 207 -14.28 -20.20 -10.04
C LYS A 207 -14.21 -21.00 -11.36
N ASN A 208 -13.74 -20.44 -12.46
CA ASN A 208 -13.80 -21.02 -13.79
C ASN A 208 -12.51 -20.83 -14.58
N THR A 209 -11.44 -21.47 -14.17
CA THR A 209 -10.43 -21.87 -15.15
C THR A 209 -10.30 -23.38 -15.10
N ASP A 210 -10.92 -24.06 -16.07
CA ASP A 210 -10.49 -25.39 -16.46
C ASP A 210 -8.98 -25.33 -16.66
N LEU A 211 -8.24 -25.81 -15.68
CA LEU A 211 -6.78 -25.84 -15.66
C LEU A 211 -6.17 -26.65 -16.82
N SER A 212 -7.03 -27.27 -17.64
CA SER A 212 -6.61 -28.16 -18.71
C SER A 212 -6.33 -27.50 -20.06
N ASN A 213 -6.73 -26.24 -20.31
CA ASN A 213 -6.67 -25.65 -21.65
C ASN A 213 -6.06 -24.26 -21.81
N SER A 214 -5.58 -23.60 -20.76
CA SER A 214 -4.99 -22.27 -20.95
C SER A 214 -3.46 -22.28 -20.84
N LYS A 215 -2.79 -22.64 -21.94
CA LYS A 215 -1.44 -22.12 -22.27
C LYS A 215 -1.50 -20.63 -22.64
N ASN A 216 -2.48 -19.88 -22.18
CA ASN A 216 -2.49 -18.44 -22.31
C ASN A 216 -1.51 -17.87 -21.31
N ASN A 217 -0.64 -16.99 -21.76
CA ASN A 217 0.33 -16.22 -21.00
C ASN A 217 -0.42 -15.38 -19.94
N HIS A 218 -0.90 -16.04 -18.87
CA HIS A 218 -1.49 -15.33 -17.74
C HIS A 218 -0.33 -14.70 -16.98
N ILE A 219 -0.30 -13.39 -16.92
CA ILE A 219 0.68 -12.63 -16.15
C ILE A 219 0.03 -12.25 -14.85
N ASP A 220 0.65 -12.70 -13.79
CA ASP A 220 0.15 -12.48 -12.45
C ASP A 220 0.20 -11.00 -12.08
N PRO A 221 -0.83 -10.48 -11.41
CA PRO A 221 -0.87 -9.09 -10.98
C PRO A 221 0.22 -8.81 -9.95
N LEU A 222 0.71 -7.57 -9.97
CA LEU A 222 1.66 -7.07 -8.99
C LEU A 222 1.06 -5.89 -8.23
N THR A 223 0.93 -6.02 -6.92
CA THR A 223 0.54 -4.91 -6.05
C THR A 223 1.79 -4.27 -5.46
N ASN A 224 1.95 -2.98 -5.65
CA ASN A 224 3.02 -2.17 -5.08
C ASN A 224 2.40 -1.14 -4.13
N THR A 225 2.22 -1.52 -2.87
CA THR A 225 1.62 -0.67 -1.83
C THR A 225 2.68 0.23 -1.21
N LEU A 226 2.28 1.45 -0.86
CA LEU A 226 3.08 2.33 -0.05
C LEU A 226 2.23 2.99 1.04
N THR A 227 2.69 2.89 2.29
CA THR A 227 2.02 3.47 3.45
C THR A 227 2.99 4.38 4.21
N GLU A 228 2.62 5.65 4.36
CA GLU A 228 3.31 6.60 5.24
C GLU A 228 2.48 6.81 6.51
N ILE A 229 3.10 6.62 7.67
CA ILE A 229 2.46 6.72 8.98
C ILE A 229 3.23 7.71 9.85
N TYR A 230 2.52 8.67 10.40
CA TYR A 230 3.05 9.64 11.35
C TYR A 230 2.43 9.41 12.72
N VAL A 231 3.26 9.14 13.72
CA VAL A 231 2.86 8.92 15.11
C VAL A 231 3.47 10.04 15.94
N GLU A 232 2.68 11.07 16.15
CA GLU A 232 3.11 12.30 16.84
C GLU A 232 3.34 12.08 18.35
N GLU A 233 3.75 13.11 19.10
CA GLU A 233 4.07 12.97 20.51
C GLU A 233 2.94 12.32 21.34
N ASN A 234 3.30 11.38 22.22
CA ASN A 234 2.37 10.64 23.07
C ASN A 234 1.28 9.86 22.33
N ALA A 235 1.32 9.77 20.99
CA ALA A 235 0.35 9.00 20.23
C ALA A 235 0.65 7.50 20.30
N ASN A 236 -0.40 6.68 20.14
CA ASN A 236 -0.32 5.23 20.21
C ASN A 236 -1.00 4.59 18.99
N LEU A 237 -0.24 3.79 18.26
CA LEU A 237 -0.69 3.05 17.07
C LEU A 237 -0.50 1.55 17.28
N ASP A 238 -1.59 0.80 17.10
CA ASP A 238 -1.53 -0.63 16.81
C ASP A 238 -1.84 -0.85 15.32
N TYR A 239 -0.83 -1.32 14.55
CA TYR A 239 -0.94 -1.53 13.12
C TYR A 239 -0.78 -3.00 12.78
N TYR A 240 -1.83 -3.59 12.22
CA TYR A 240 -1.88 -4.98 11.81
C TYR A 240 -1.84 -5.07 10.28
N LYS A 241 -0.89 -5.83 9.76
CA LYS A 241 -0.76 -6.10 8.33
C LYS A 241 -1.08 -7.55 8.08
N ILE A 242 -2.10 -7.81 7.28
CA ILE A 242 -2.54 -9.17 6.93
C ILE A 242 -2.40 -9.32 5.42
N GLN A 243 -1.57 -10.24 4.99
CA GLN A 243 -1.41 -10.59 3.59
C GLN A 243 -1.81 -12.06 3.43
N ASN A 244 -2.90 -12.29 2.68
CA ASN A 244 -3.45 -13.62 2.42
C ASN A 244 -3.96 -13.70 0.98
N ASP A 245 -3.01 -13.61 0.04
CA ASP A 245 -3.28 -13.63 -1.38
C ASP A 245 -3.12 -15.02 -1.98
N LEU A 246 -3.66 -15.19 -3.19
CA LEU A 246 -3.46 -16.39 -3.98
C LEU A 246 -2.00 -16.53 -4.42
N ASP A 247 -1.57 -17.77 -4.68
CA ASP A 247 -0.21 -18.10 -5.12
C ASP A 247 0.21 -17.46 -6.45
N SER A 248 -0.75 -16.89 -7.19
CA SER A 248 -0.51 -16.16 -8.43
C SER A 248 -0.28 -14.65 -8.21
N THR A 249 -0.50 -14.11 -7.03
CA THR A 249 -0.38 -12.68 -6.74
C THR A 249 0.97 -12.37 -6.12
N SER A 250 1.60 -11.27 -6.55
CA SER A 250 2.82 -10.77 -5.93
C SER A 250 2.62 -9.39 -5.31
N ILE A 251 3.26 -9.15 -4.17
CA ILE A 251 3.16 -7.89 -3.43
C ILE A 251 4.53 -7.35 -3.07
N ILE A 252 4.74 -6.08 -3.36
CA ILE A 252 5.81 -5.26 -2.79
C ILE A 252 5.14 -4.21 -1.91
N ASP A 253 5.42 -4.27 -0.63
CA ASP A 253 4.79 -3.43 0.37
C ASP A 253 5.85 -2.59 1.10
N ASN A 254 5.77 -1.29 0.94
CA ASN A 254 6.66 -0.32 1.56
C ASN A 254 5.90 0.45 2.64
N THR A 255 6.24 0.23 3.90
CA THR A 255 5.67 0.95 5.05
C THR A 255 6.75 1.79 5.71
N TYR A 256 6.46 3.06 5.90
CA TYR A 256 7.31 4.04 6.55
C TYR A 256 6.58 4.61 7.77
N ILE A 257 7.19 4.52 8.95
CA ILE A 257 6.60 4.97 10.22
C ILE A 257 7.53 5.99 10.86
N ASP A 258 7.07 7.23 10.98
CA ASP A 258 7.78 8.29 11.70
C ASP A 258 7.20 8.44 13.11
N GLN A 259 8.03 8.27 14.14
CA GLN A 259 7.63 8.33 15.53
C GLN A 259 8.27 9.54 16.23
N LYS A 260 7.44 10.29 16.94
CA LYS A 260 7.87 11.40 17.78
C LYS A 260 8.00 10.99 19.25
N LYS A 261 8.45 11.91 20.08
CA LYS A 261 8.72 11.71 21.51
C LYS A 261 7.54 11.05 22.23
N ASP A 262 7.86 10.10 23.15
CA ASP A 262 6.90 9.40 24.01
C ASP A 262 5.81 8.62 23.22
N SER A 263 5.99 8.39 21.91
CA SER A 263 5.03 7.65 21.09
C SER A 263 5.25 6.13 21.14
N VAL A 264 4.18 5.39 20.86
CA VAL A 264 4.19 3.93 20.76
C VAL A 264 3.67 3.52 19.39
N ALA A 265 4.39 2.67 18.66
CA ALA A 265 3.90 2.06 17.44
C ALA A 265 4.18 0.55 17.46
N SER A 266 3.11 -0.23 17.44
CA SER A 266 3.17 -1.69 17.34
C SER A 266 2.80 -2.11 15.93
N CYS A 267 3.69 -2.80 15.23
CA CYS A 267 3.43 -3.36 13.90
C CYS A 267 3.41 -4.88 13.97
N HIS A 268 2.29 -5.48 13.60
CA HIS A 268 2.07 -6.92 13.62
C HIS A 268 1.81 -7.41 12.18
N THR A 269 2.73 -8.21 11.62
CA THR A 269 2.65 -8.69 10.24
C THR A 269 2.27 -10.17 10.20
N PHE A 270 1.25 -10.49 9.41
CA PHE A 270 0.77 -11.85 9.15
C PHE A 270 0.85 -12.10 7.65
N SER A 271 1.76 -12.99 7.22
CA SER A 271 1.98 -13.29 5.81
C SER A 271 1.62 -14.74 5.50
N PHE A 272 0.60 -14.90 4.66
CA PHE A 272 0.06 -16.18 4.23
C PHE A 272 -0.12 -16.18 2.72
N GLY A 273 0.38 -17.17 2.00
CA GLY A 273 0.21 -17.24 0.55
C GLY A 273 1.04 -16.23 -0.24
N GLY A 274 0.61 -15.95 -1.48
CA GLY A 274 1.29 -15.08 -2.44
C GLY A 274 2.45 -15.79 -3.18
N ASN A 275 2.75 -15.35 -4.40
CA ASN A 275 3.89 -15.85 -5.17
C ASN A 275 5.23 -15.27 -4.64
N ILE A 276 5.36 -13.94 -4.74
CA ILE A 276 6.47 -13.20 -4.14
C ILE A 276 5.90 -12.09 -3.29
N VAL A 277 6.20 -12.12 -2.01
CA VAL A 277 5.82 -11.09 -1.04
C VAL A 277 7.08 -10.44 -0.51
N ARG A 278 7.22 -9.15 -0.72
CA ARG A 278 8.26 -8.33 -0.13
C ARG A 278 7.64 -7.30 0.80
N ASN A 279 7.97 -7.36 2.09
CA ASN A 279 7.51 -6.44 3.09
C ASN A 279 8.68 -5.60 3.62
N ASN A 280 8.75 -4.35 3.21
CA ASN A 280 9.73 -3.38 3.67
C ASN A 280 9.11 -2.54 4.79
N LEU A 281 9.64 -2.62 5.98
CA LEU A 281 9.15 -1.93 7.16
C LEU A 281 10.23 -1.01 7.72
N ASN A 282 10.00 0.30 7.62
CA ASN A 282 10.96 1.34 7.98
C ASN A 282 10.44 2.16 9.14
N PHE A 283 11.16 2.14 10.27
CA PHE A 283 10.87 2.95 11.45
C PHE A 283 11.87 4.08 11.58
N TYR A 284 11.39 5.29 11.69
CA TYR A 284 12.18 6.49 12.00
C TYR A 284 11.82 6.95 13.41
N GLN A 285 12.73 6.69 14.36
CA GLN A 285 12.56 7.07 15.76
C GLN A 285 13.12 8.47 15.98
N ASN A 286 12.30 9.49 15.75
CA ASN A 286 12.66 10.92 15.77
C ASN A 286 12.28 11.59 17.11
N GLY A 287 12.73 11.03 18.23
CA GLY A 287 12.45 11.59 19.57
C GLY A 287 12.98 10.71 20.70
N LYS A 288 12.68 11.12 21.96
CA LYS A 288 13.03 10.36 23.16
C LYS A 288 11.86 9.47 23.61
N ASN A 289 12.17 8.40 24.36
CA ASN A 289 11.21 7.47 24.96
C ASN A 289 10.25 6.85 23.94
N ILE A 290 10.72 6.58 22.73
CA ILE A 290 9.93 5.93 21.69
C ILE A 290 9.90 4.42 21.94
N ASN A 291 8.72 3.83 21.79
CA ASN A 291 8.55 2.39 21.84
C ASN A 291 8.07 1.86 20.48
N SER A 292 8.86 1.03 19.82
CA SER A 292 8.52 0.36 18.58
C SER A 292 8.45 -1.15 18.82
N VAL A 293 7.32 -1.75 18.55
CA VAL A 293 7.09 -3.19 18.70
C VAL A 293 6.87 -3.80 17.31
N LEU A 294 7.73 -4.75 16.94
CA LEU A 294 7.63 -5.44 15.67
C LEU A 294 7.44 -6.93 15.93
N LYS A 295 6.36 -7.49 15.40
CA LYS A 295 6.07 -8.92 15.49
C LYS A 295 5.61 -9.43 14.13
N GLY A 296 5.88 -10.69 13.83
CA GLY A 296 5.44 -11.28 12.56
C GLY A 296 5.25 -12.78 12.65
N ILE A 297 4.31 -13.28 11.87
CA ILE A 297 4.10 -14.70 11.60
C ILE A 297 4.05 -14.88 10.09
N THR A 298 4.83 -15.83 9.59
CA THR A 298 4.85 -16.18 8.17
C THR A 298 4.61 -17.68 8.04
N ILE A 299 3.62 -18.06 7.24
CA ILE A 299 3.32 -19.46 6.94
C ILE A 299 3.29 -19.59 5.42
N LEU A 300 4.18 -20.40 4.87
CA LEU A 300 4.36 -20.56 3.42
C LEU A 300 4.05 -21.99 2.99
N GLY A 301 3.41 -22.10 1.82
CA GLY A 301 3.29 -23.32 1.07
C GLY A 301 4.47 -23.56 0.12
N SER A 302 4.32 -24.53 -0.77
CA SER A 302 5.31 -24.80 -1.82
C SER A 302 5.37 -23.66 -2.84
N ASN A 303 6.56 -23.33 -3.32
CA ASN A 303 6.80 -22.33 -4.37
C ASN A 303 6.47 -20.87 -4.01
N GLN A 304 6.18 -20.58 -2.75
CA GLN A 304 5.97 -19.22 -2.24
C GLN A 304 7.29 -18.62 -1.73
N HIS A 305 7.42 -17.32 -1.86
CA HIS A 305 8.59 -16.59 -1.38
C HIS A 305 8.16 -15.34 -0.62
N THR A 306 8.50 -15.26 0.65
CA THR A 306 8.29 -14.06 1.45
C THR A 306 9.62 -13.54 1.98
N ASP A 307 9.84 -12.24 1.82
CA ASP A 307 11.03 -11.55 2.29
C ASP A 307 10.61 -10.34 3.14
N HIS A 308 11.02 -10.34 4.40
CA HIS A 308 10.81 -9.23 5.33
C HIS A 308 12.10 -8.45 5.51
N HIS A 309 12.07 -7.19 5.13
CA HIS A 309 13.19 -6.27 5.33
C HIS A 309 12.77 -5.17 6.32
N THR A 310 13.46 -5.12 7.45
CA THR A 310 13.15 -4.15 8.50
C THR A 310 14.34 -3.23 8.72
N LEU A 311 14.07 -1.93 8.72
CA LEU A 311 15.03 -0.88 9.05
C LEU A 311 14.50 -0.08 10.24
N VAL A 312 15.31 0.06 11.28
CA VAL A 312 15.02 0.97 12.40
C VAL A 312 16.12 2.02 12.44
N HIS A 313 15.72 3.25 12.20
CA HIS A 313 16.61 4.42 12.25
C HIS A 313 16.42 5.18 13.55
N HIS A 314 17.44 5.20 14.38
CA HIS A 314 17.46 5.96 15.64
C HIS A 314 18.10 7.32 15.37
N ALA A 315 17.29 8.36 15.34
CA ALA A 315 17.76 9.74 15.33
C ALA A 315 17.76 10.26 16.76
N SER A 316 18.87 10.10 17.47
CA SER A 316 19.04 10.56 18.86
C SER A 316 19.37 12.04 18.89
#